data_bd13ebcb7e46906843ae34e4d8b978c5
#
_entry.id   bd13ebcb7e46906843ae34e4d8b978c5
#
_cell.length_a   1.000
_cell.length_b   1.000
_cell.length_c   1.000
_cell.angle_alpha   90.00
_cell.angle_beta   90.00
_cell.angle_gamma   90.00
#
_symmetry.space_group_name_H-M   'P 1'
#
loop_
_entity.id
_entity.type
_entity.pdbx_description
1 polymer ?
#
loop_
_entity_poly.entity_id
_entity_poly.type
_entity_poly.pdbx_seq_one_letter_code
_entity_poly.pdbx_strand_id
1 'polypeptide(L)'
;INTLTRMQVPIAFQELYRPHRYKVYWGGRGGAKSTAFADALISQGMVRPLRILCTREKQNSIKESVHALIKNRIEFYKLEGWHITNQDIRHENGTRFFFMGLWNNIDSIKSVDGVDVCWVEEANTVSDQSWQKLIPTIRKGGSEIWASFNPELKSDAVYQRFVLHPPKEAVVVKVSWRDNPWFGQELMAE
;
A
#
# COMPACT_ATOMS: atom_id res chain seq x y z
N ILE A 1 15.40 -23.97 15.40
CA ILE A 1 15.73 -23.83 13.96
C ILE A 1 14.76 -22.79 13.43
N ASN A 2 15.24 -21.55 13.28
CA ASN A 2 14.46 -20.46 12.71
C ASN A 2 14.17 -20.77 11.23
N THR A 3 12.98 -21.26 10.96
CA THR A 3 12.49 -21.33 9.59
C THR A 3 12.04 -19.93 9.22
N LEU A 4 12.95 -19.14 8.65
CA LEU A 4 12.60 -17.88 7.98
C LEU A 4 11.63 -18.23 6.87
N THR A 5 10.35 -18.01 7.12
CA THR A 5 9.31 -18.12 6.11
C THR A 5 9.63 -17.11 5.03
N ARG A 6 10.12 -17.56 3.87
CA ARG A 6 10.47 -16.68 2.76
C ARG A 6 9.18 -16.17 2.14
N MET A 7 8.88 -14.90 2.33
CA MET A 7 7.83 -14.24 1.58
C MET A 7 8.21 -14.22 0.09
N GLN A 8 7.32 -14.69 -0.76
CA GLN A 8 7.54 -14.66 -2.20
C GLN A 8 7.30 -13.24 -2.74
N VAL A 9 8.29 -12.72 -3.45
CA VAL A 9 8.18 -11.43 -4.14
C VAL A 9 8.06 -11.68 -5.64
N PRO A 10 6.88 -11.48 -6.24
CA PRO A 10 6.76 -11.59 -7.69
C PRO A 10 7.63 -10.55 -8.40
N ILE A 11 8.21 -10.92 -9.54
CA ILE A 11 9.16 -10.08 -10.30
C ILE A 11 8.59 -8.68 -10.56
N ALA A 12 7.32 -8.58 -10.92
CA ALA A 12 6.66 -7.29 -11.20
C ALA A 12 6.68 -6.32 -10.00
N PHE A 13 6.85 -6.83 -8.76
CA PHE A 13 6.81 -6.04 -7.53
C PHE A 13 8.19 -5.78 -6.90
N GLN A 14 9.28 -6.08 -7.57
CA GLN A 14 10.64 -5.88 -7.04
C GLN A 14 10.96 -4.41 -6.73
N GLU A 15 10.39 -3.47 -7.48
CA GLU A 15 10.58 -2.04 -7.24
C GLU A 15 9.96 -1.54 -5.93
N LEU A 16 9.07 -2.33 -5.29
CA LEU A 16 8.59 -2.01 -3.93
C LEU A 16 9.72 -2.03 -2.88
N TYR A 17 10.81 -2.73 -3.15
CA TYR A 17 11.95 -2.88 -2.24
C TYR A 17 13.11 -1.90 -2.53
N ARG A 18 12.98 -1.07 -3.58
CA ARG A 18 13.94 -0.03 -3.93
C ARG A 18 13.41 1.34 -3.51
N PRO A 19 14.27 2.30 -3.16
CA PRO A 19 13.82 3.64 -2.78
C PRO A 19 13.29 4.42 -3.99
N HIS A 20 12.01 4.83 -3.93
CA HIS A 20 11.38 5.73 -4.89
C HIS A 20 10.36 6.61 -4.16
N ARG A 21 10.27 7.87 -4.52
CA ARG A 21 9.30 8.77 -3.90
C ARG A 21 7.86 8.32 -4.16
N TYR A 22 7.56 7.87 -5.37
CA TYR A 22 6.25 7.36 -5.75
C TYR A 22 6.36 5.96 -6.33
N LYS A 23 5.58 5.03 -5.83
CA LYS A 23 5.45 3.66 -6.34
C LYS A 23 3.99 3.43 -6.71
N VAL A 24 3.71 3.33 -8.00
CA VAL A 24 2.35 3.28 -8.53
C VAL A 24 2.14 1.98 -9.29
N TYR A 25 1.24 1.16 -8.79
CA TYR A 25 0.90 -0.13 -9.39
C TYR A 25 -0.58 -0.15 -9.78
N TRP A 26 -0.82 -0.31 -11.05
CA TRP A 26 -2.17 -0.25 -11.61
C TRP A 26 -2.44 -1.38 -12.60
N GLY A 27 -3.71 -1.69 -12.81
CA GLY A 27 -4.13 -2.75 -13.73
C GLY A 27 -5.37 -3.47 -13.25
N GLY A 28 -5.79 -4.51 -13.96
CA GLY A 28 -7.01 -5.24 -13.68
C GLY A 28 -7.04 -5.94 -12.32
N ARG A 29 -8.20 -6.45 -11.98
CA ARG A 29 -8.37 -7.34 -10.80
C ARG A 29 -7.50 -8.59 -10.96
N GLY A 30 -7.18 -9.24 -9.84
CA GLY A 30 -6.36 -10.45 -9.85
C GLY A 30 -4.84 -10.22 -9.96
N GLY A 31 -4.37 -9.00 -10.17
CA GLY A 31 -2.94 -8.68 -10.28
C GLY A 31 -2.15 -8.70 -8.96
N ALA A 32 -2.74 -9.15 -7.85
CA ALA A 32 -2.12 -9.27 -6.51
C ALA A 32 -1.53 -7.96 -5.93
N LYS A 33 -1.92 -6.79 -6.43
CA LYS A 33 -1.36 -5.49 -6.02
C LYS A 33 -1.40 -5.28 -4.51
N SER A 34 -2.58 -5.39 -3.91
CA SER A 34 -2.76 -5.14 -2.47
C SER A 34 -2.03 -6.18 -1.61
N THR A 35 -2.00 -7.44 -2.03
CA THR A 35 -1.25 -8.52 -1.35
C THR A 35 0.25 -8.24 -1.39
N ALA A 36 0.80 -7.90 -2.55
CA ALA A 36 2.21 -7.60 -2.72
C ALA A 36 2.63 -6.34 -1.93
N PHE A 37 1.76 -5.32 -1.86
CA PHE A 37 2.00 -4.13 -1.05
C PHE A 37 2.02 -4.46 0.44
N ALA A 38 1.04 -5.24 0.92
CA ALA A 38 0.99 -5.67 2.31
C ALA A 38 2.24 -6.47 2.69
N ASP A 39 2.62 -7.45 1.89
CA ASP A 39 3.81 -8.29 2.13
C ASP A 39 5.10 -7.45 2.12
N ALA A 40 5.24 -6.51 1.18
CA ALA A 40 6.39 -5.64 1.11
C ALA A 40 6.50 -4.70 2.33
N LEU A 41 5.38 -4.15 2.81
CA LEU A 41 5.36 -3.27 3.98
C LEU A 41 5.61 -4.04 5.28
N ILE A 42 5.04 -5.23 5.42
CA ILE A 42 5.27 -6.11 6.57
C ILE A 42 6.76 -6.49 6.64
N SER A 43 7.32 -7.00 5.54
CA SER A 43 8.72 -7.44 5.51
C SER A 43 9.71 -6.31 5.77
N GLN A 44 9.52 -5.14 5.16
CA GLN A 44 10.37 -3.98 5.41
C GLN A 44 10.21 -3.45 6.85
N GLY A 45 8.98 -3.48 7.39
CA GLY A 45 8.68 -3.09 8.76
C GLY A 45 9.29 -4.02 9.81
N MET A 46 9.52 -5.29 9.47
CA MET A 46 10.25 -6.21 10.35
C MET A 46 11.77 -5.96 10.37
N VAL A 47 12.32 -5.47 9.25
CA VAL A 47 13.77 -5.19 9.13
C VAL A 47 14.15 -3.90 9.85
N ARG A 48 13.30 -2.87 9.79
CA ARG A 48 13.54 -1.57 10.43
C ARG A 48 12.22 -0.93 10.89
N PRO A 49 12.24 -0.13 11.96
CA PRO A 49 11.03 0.58 12.41
C PRO A 49 10.48 1.48 11.32
N LEU A 50 9.20 1.31 10.97
CA LEU A 50 8.49 2.12 9.98
C LEU A 50 7.16 2.65 10.53
N ARG A 51 6.87 3.90 10.22
CA ARG A 51 5.54 4.50 10.40
C ARG A 51 4.82 4.46 9.07
N ILE A 52 3.83 3.58 8.95
CA ILE A 52 3.13 3.30 7.70
C ILE A 52 1.69 3.78 7.82
N LEU A 53 1.31 4.73 6.97
CA LEU A 53 -0.06 5.21 6.85
C LEU A 53 -0.75 4.47 5.71
N CYS A 54 -1.77 3.69 6.03
CA CYS A 54 -2.65 3.08 5.04
C CYS A 54 -3.91 3.93 4.89
N THR A 55 -4.25 4.32 3.67
CA THR A 55 -5.34 5.24 3.42
C THR A 55 -6.16 4.89 2.18
N ARG A 56 -7.42 5.30 2.19
CA ARG A 56 -8.38 5.35 1.08
C ARG A 56 -9.11 6.68 1.11
N GLU A 57 -9.89 7.00 0.08
CA GLU A 57 -10.76 8.18 0.14
C GLU A 57 -11.74 8.10 1.32
N LYS A 58 -12.44 6.99 1.49
CA LYS A 58 -13.41 6.79 2.57
C LYS A 58 -12.86 5.90 3.68
N GLN A 59 -13.00 6.34 4.93
CA GLN A 59 -12.45 5.65 6.11
C GLN A 59 -13.09 4.28 6.40
N ASN A 60 -14.40 4.15 6.22
CA ASN A 60 -15.11 2.93 6.63
C ASN A 60 -14.63 1.67 5.91
N SER A 61 -14.16 1.79 4.68
CA SER A 61 -13.68 0.66 3.90
C SER A 61 -12.22 0.27 4.18
N ILE A 62 -11.39 1.15 4.77
CA ILE A 62 -9.96 0.87 5.00
C ILE A 62 -9.74 -0.19 6.07
N LYS A 63 -10.55 -0.18 7.14
CA LYS A 63 -10.43 -1.14 8.23
C LYS A 63 -10.87 -2.54 7.81
N GLU A 64 -11.94 -2.62 7.03
CA GLU A 64 -12.50 -3.90 6.57
C GLU A 64 -11.64 -4.56 5.50
N SER A 65 -10.83 -3.80 4.78
CA SER A 65 -10.02 -4.30 3.66
C SER A 65 -8.51 -4.36 3.99
N VAL A 66 -7.85 -3.22 4.13
CA VAL A 66 -6.38 -3.18 4.26
C VAL A 66 -5.92 -3.68 5.63
N HIS A 67 -6.61 -3.29 6.71
CA HIS A 67 -6.29 -3.80 8.04
C HIS A 67 -6.46 -5.32 8.09
N ALA A 68 -7.60 -5.85 7.62
CA ALA A 68 -7.85 -7.27 7.56
C ALA A 68 -6.83 -8.02 6.67
N LEU A 69 -6.46 -7.43 5.53
CA LEU A 69 -5.44 -7.99 4.64
C LEU A 69 -4.10 -8.12 5.36
N ILE A 70 -3.60 -7.06 5.97
CA ILE A 70 -2.31 -7.08 6.69
C ILE A 70 -2.35 -8.09 7.83
N LYS A 71 -3.42 -8.11 8.63
CA LYS A 71 -3.62 -9.11 9.67
C LYS A 71 -3.52 -10.53 9.11
N ASN A 72 -4.29 -10.83 8.06
CA ASN A 72 -4.32 -12.16 7.45
C ASN A 72 -2.96 -12.56 6.88
N ARG A 73 -2.18 -11.63 6.32
CA ARG A 73 -0.82 -11.93 5.84
C ARG A 73 0.14 -12.24 6.98
N ILE A 74 0.09 -11.50 8.08
CA ILE A 74 0.89 -11.77 9.29
C ILE A 74 0.56 -13.16 9.84
N GLU A 75 -0.72 -13.50 9.95
CA GLU A 75 -1.18 -14.81 10.43
C GLU A 75 -0.80 -15.94 9.47
N PHE A 76 -0.95 -15.74 8.16
CA PHE A 76 -0.62 -16.72 7.13
C PHE A 76 0.87 -17.12 7.17
N TYR A 77 1.76 -16.15 7.32
CA TYR A 77 3.20 -16.39 7.44
C TYR A 77 3.65 -16.73 8.87
N LYS A 78 2.72 -16.73 9.84
CA LYS A 78 3.00 -16.98 11.28
C LYS A 78 4.13 -16.08 11.80
N LEU A 79 4.06 -14.80 11.48
CA LEU A 79 5.08 -13.82 11.87
C LEU A 79 4.90 -13.43 13.32
N GLU A 80 5.97 -13.52 14.09
CA GLU A 80 5.99 -13.17 15.51
C GLU A 80 6.28 -11.67 15.73
N GLY A 81 6.02 -11.17 16.95
CA GLY A 81 6.32 -9.80 17.36
C GLY A 81 5.25 -8.77 16.95
N TRP A 82 4.14 -9.20 16.34
CA TRP A 82 3.05 -8.32 15.93
C TRP A 82 1.92 -8.29 16.94
N HIS A 83 1.49 -7.09 17.32
CA HIS A 83 0.32 -6.80 18.14
C HIS A 83 -0.76 -6.17 17.27
N ILE A 84 -1.88 -6.86 17.13
CA ILE A 84 -2.98 -6.49 16.24
C ILE A 84 -4.18 -6.06 17.07
N THR A 85 -4.60 -4.81 16.93
CA THR A 85 -5.83 -4.26 17.52
C THR A 85 -6.82 -3.89 16.43
N ASN A 86 -8.04 -3.50 16.79
CA ASN A 86 -9.02 -3.00 15.82
C ASN A 86 -8.66 -1.63 15.21
N GLN A 87 -7.68 -0.91 15.78
CA GLN A 87 -7.33 0.45 15.38
C GLN A 87 -5.97 0.53 14.69
N ASP A 88 -5.02 -0.31 15.09
CA ASP A 88 -3.67 -0.30 14.54
C ASP A 88 -3.01 -1.69 14.60
N ILE A 89 -1.91 -1.81 13.88
CA ILE A 89 -1.05 -3.00 13.89
C ILE A 89 0.35 -2.53 14.22
N ARG A 90 0.98 -3.12 15.24
CA ARG A 90 2.31 -2.74 15.73
C ARG A 90 3.23 -3.94 15.80
N HIS A 91 4.49 -3.72 15.48
CA HIS A 91 5.56 -4.67 15.70
C HIS A 91 6.42 -4.23 16.90
N GLU A 92 6.97 -5.17 17.65
CA GLU A 92 7.78 -4.91 18.85
C GLU A 92 9.05 -4.07 18.59
N ASN A 93 9.54 -4.04 17.32
CA ASN A 93 10.66 -3.17 16.93
C ASN A 93 10.27 -1.69 16.77
N GLY A 94 8.99 -1.34 16.93
CA GLY A 94 8.47 0.03 16.78
C GLY A 94 7.75 0.31 15.44
N THR A 95 7.71 -0.62 14.50
CA THR A 95 6.89 -0.47 13.28
C THR A 95 5.42 -0.37 13.62
N ARG A 96 4.71 0.54 12.94
CA ARG A 96 3.29 0.75 13.17
C ARG A 96 2.54 1.08 11.88
N PHE A 97 1.43 0.39 11.66
CA PHE A 97 0.43 0.69 10.65
C PHE A 97 -0.69 1.54 11.25
N PHE A 98 -1.01 2.65 10.59
CA PHE A 98 -2.15 3.53 10.88
C PHE A 98 -3.17 3.42 9.74
N PHE A 99 -4.45 3.53 10.05
CA PHE A 99 -5.54 3.38 9.08
C PHE A 99 -6.45 4.60 9.12
N MET A 100 -6.47 5.42 8.07
CA MET A 100 -7.22 6.68 8.02
C MET A 100 -7.85 6.90 6.63
N GLY A 101 -9.07 7.45 6.59
CA GLY A 101 -9.68 7.94 5.36
C GLY A 101 -9.24 9.37 5.02
N LEU A 102 -9.18 9.70 3.74
CA LEU A 102 -8.76 11.04 3.29
C LEU A 102 -9.89 12.07 3.36
N TRP A 103 -11.11 11.67 3.00
CA TRP A 103 -12.23 12.59 2.77
C TRP A 103 -12.50 13.56 3.92
N ASN A 104 -12.61 13.07 5.15
CA ASN A 104 -12.96 13.90 6.32
C ASN A 104 -11.81 14.09 7.33
N ASN A 105 -10.65 13.49 7.10
CA ASN A 105 -9.58 13.38 8.10
C ASN A 105 -8.23 13.91 7.61
N ILE A 106 -8.20 14.63 6.50
CA ILE A 106 -6.93 15.07 5.93
C ILE A 106 -6.17 16.02 6.87
N ASP A 107 -6.89 16.81 7.67
CA ASP A 107 -6.27 17.64 8.70
C ASP A 107 -5.76 16.81 9.89
N SER A 108 -6.41 15.67 10.18
CA SER A 108 -5.90 14.70 11.16
C SER A 108 -4.66 13.95 10.64
N ILE A 109 -4.52 13.75 9.32
CA ILE A 109 -3.32 13.17 8.72
C ILE A 109 -2.12 14.08 8.92
N LYS A 110 -2.31 15.41 8.90
CA LYS A 110 -1.25 16.38 9.21
C LYS A 110 -0.67 16.20 10.62
N SER A 111 -1.45 15.64 11.56
CA SER A 111 -1.01 15.32 12.92
C SER A 111 -0.24 14.00 13.01
N VAL A 112 -0.28 13.16 11.98
CA VAL A 112 0.54 11.93 11.92
C VAL A 112 1.92 12.30 11.42
N ASP A 113 2.76 12.77 12.33
CA ASP A 113 4.14 13.15 11.99
C ASP A 113 5.03 11.94 11.74
N GLY A 114 6.06 12.13 10.93
CA GLY A 114 7.11 11.14 10.71
C GLY A 114 6.71 9.91 9.89
N VAL A 115 5.70 10.00 9.04
CA VAL A 115 5.30 8.90 8.13
C VAL A 115 6.44 8.56 7.18
N ASP A 116 6.86 7.29 7.18
CA ASP A 116 7.87 6.75 6.26
C ASP A 116 7.26 6.33 4.94
N VAL A 117 6.11 5.64 4.98
CA VAL A 117 5.39 5.19 3.79
C VAL A 117 3.89 5.48 3.95
N CYS A 118 3.31 6.09 2.94
CA CYS A 118 1.86 6.25 2.80
C CYS A 118 1.35 5.36 1.67
N TRP A 119 0.57 4.34 2.01
CA TRP A 119 -0.10 3.50 1.02
C TRP A 119 -1.52 3.99 0.77
N VAL A 120 -1.79 4.41 -0.46
CA VAL A 120 -3.10 4.83 -0.96
C VAL A 120 -3.71 3.66 -1.73
N GLU A 121 -4.64 2.97 -1.12
CA GLU A 121 -5.33 1.82 -1.70
C GLU A 121 -6.65 2.25 -2.35
N GLU A 122 -7.05 1.59 -3.45
CA GLU A 122 -8.15 2.05 -4.33
C GLU A 122 -7.96 3.51 -4.76
N ALA A 123 -6.75 3.85 -5.17
CA ALA A 123 -6.36 5.23 -5.47
C ALA A 123 -7.14 5.88 -6.63
N ASN A 124 -7.84 5.07 -7.46
CA ASN A 124 -8.79 5.57 -8.47
C ASN A 124 -9.94 6.39 -7.87
N THR A 125 -10.34 6.09 -6.63
CA THR A 125 -11.43 6.81 -5.95
C THR A 125 -10.98 8.12 -5.29
N VAL A 126 -9.66 8.36 -5.18
CA VAL A 126 -9.11 9.51 -4.47
C VAL A 126 -9.23 10.78 -5.31
N SER A 127 -9.88 11.81 -4.75
CA SER A 127 -10.09 13.10 -5.41
C SER A 127 -8.77 13.86 -5.63
N ASP A 128 -8.74 14.73 -6.62
CA ASP A 128 -7.57 15.60 -6.84
C ASP A 128 -7.29 16.49 -5.64
N GLN A 129 -8.33 16.97 -4.96
CA GLN A 129 -8.20 17.75 -3.73
C GLN A 129 -7.51 16.94 -2.62
N SER A 130 -7.87 15.66 -2.45
CA SER A 130 -7.22 14.78 -1.48
C SER A 130 -5.74 14.56 -1.82
N TRP A 131 -5.40 14.37 -3.09
CA TRP A 131 -4.01 14.26 -3.54
C TRP A 131 -3.20 15.53 -3.28
N GLN A 132 -3.76 16.70 -3.59
CA GLN A 132 -3.10 18.00 -3.37
C GLN A 132 -2.76 18.24 -1.90
N LYS A 133 -3.58 17.73 -0.97
CA LYS A 133 -3.34 17.85 0.46
C LYS A 133 -2.43 16.74 1.01
N LEU A 134 -2.58 15.50 0.52
CA LEU A 134 -1.82 14.36 0.99
C LEU A 134 -0.32 14.46 0.67
N ILE A 135 0.01 14.77 -0.59
CA ILE A 135 1.40 14.76 -1.06
C ILE A 135 2.31 15.66 -0.21
N PRO A 136 1.98 16.93 0.06
CA PRO A 136 2.81 17.79 0.90
C PRO A 136 2.79 17.42 2.38
N THR A 137 1.82 16.61 2.83
CA THR A 137 1.75 16.14 4.21
C THR A 137 2.76 15.02 4.47
N ILE A 138 3.00 14.16 3.49
CA ILE A 138 4.02 13.11 3.56
C ILE A 138 5.38 13.70 3.17
N ARG A 139 6.06 14.32 4.13
CA ARG A 139 7.22 15.20 3.90
C ARG A 139 8.53 14.79 4.63
N LYS A 140 8.52 13.68 5.36
CA LYS A 140 9.73 13.16 5.98
C LYS A 140 10.78 12.85 4.90
N GLY A 141 12.05 13.16 5.15
CA GLY A 141 13.14 12.83 4.23
C GLY A 141 13.18 11.34 3.93
N GLY A 142 13.18 10.96 2.67
CA GLY A 142 13.13 9.57 2.21
C GLY A 142 11.75 8.90 2.33
N SER A 143 10.69 9.66 2.67
CA SER A 143 9.33 9.12 2.70
C SER A 143 8.80 8.79 1.31
N GLU A 144 7.95 7.78 1.24
CA GLU A 144 7.39 7.25 0.01
C GLU A 144 5.87 7.30 -0.01
N ILE A 145 5.29 7.47 -1.19
CA ILE A 145 3.85 7.36 -1.44
C ILE A 145 3.64 6.21 -2.41
N TRP A 146 2.90 5.21 -1.97
CA TRP A 146 2.56 4.02 -2.73
C TRP A 146 1.10 4.07 -3.12
N ALA A 147 0.78 3.88 -4.39
CA ALA A 147 -0.59 3.84 -4.89
C ALA A 147 -0.89 2.53 -5.59
N SER A 148 -1.99 1.89 -5.21
CA SER A 148 -2.51 0.70 -5.86
C SER A 148 -3.96 0.91 -6.29
N PHE A 149 -4.29 0.59 -7.56
CA PHE A 149 -5.63 0.77 -8.07
C PHE A 149 -5.94 -0.06 -9.33
N ASN A 150 -7.21 -0.31 -9.53
CA ASN A 150 -7.76 -0.73 -10.81
C ASN A 150 -8.24 0.52 -11.55
N PRO A 151 -7.83 0.77 -12.80
CA PRO A 151 -8.25 1.95 -13.52
C PRO A 151 -9.75 1.86 -13.86
N GLU A 152 -10.48 2.91 -13.59
CA GLU A 152 -11.88 3.05 -13.99
C GLU A 152 -12.00 4.04 -15.15
N LEU A 153 -11.56 5.28 -14.92
CA LEU A 153 -11.60 6.34 -15.91
C LEU A 153 -10.20 6.94 -16.14
N LYS A 154 -9.93 7.31 -17.36
CA LYS A 154 -8.70 8.07 -17.68
C LYS A 154 -8.69 9.46 -17.03
N SER A 155 -9.85 9.99 -16.66
CA SER A 155 -10.03 11.25 -15.93
C SER A 155 -9.76 11.15 -14.44
N ASP A 156 -9.61 9.96 -13.87
CA ASP A 156 -9.30 9.79 -12.46
C ASP A 156 -8.00 10.51 -12.09
N ALA A 157 -8.00 11.22 -10.96
CA ALA A 157 -6.87 12.06 -10.55
C ALA A 157 -5.55 11.29 -10.47
N VAL A 158 -5.57 10.05 -9.98
CA VAL A 158 -4.40 9.18 -9.92
C VAL A 158 -3.89 8.79 -11.31
N TYR A 159 -4.81 8.51 -12.25
CA TYR A 159 -4.44 8.15 -13.62
C TYR A 159 -3.81 9.33 -14.34
N GLN A 160 -4.41 10.52 -14.24
CA GLN A 160 -3.86 11.75 -14.81
C GLN A 160 -2.48 12.06 -14.22
N ARG A 161 -2.34 12.02 -12.91
CA ARG A 161 -1.15 12.44 -12.18
C ARG A 161 0.04 11.50 -12.33
N PHE A 162 -0.20 10.19 -12.34
CA PHE A 162 0.88 9.20 -12.24
C PHE A 162 1.01 8.29 -13.47
N VAL A 163 -0.06 8.07 -14.25
CA VAL A 163 0.03 7.24 -15.46
C VAL A 163 0.28 8.09 -16.69
N LEU A 164 -0.45 9.17 -16.88
CA LEU A 164 -0.27 10.05 -18.04
C LEU A 164 0.85 11.09 -17.86
N HIS A 165 1.02 11.61 -16.65
CA HIS A 165 2.01 12.65 -16.33
C HIS A 165 2.86 12.24 -15.11
N PRO A 166 3.60 11.11 -15.17
CA PRO A 166 4.34 10.61 -14.04
C PRO A 166 5.42 11.61 -13.60
N PRO A 167 5.53 11.90 -12.29
CA PRO A 167 6.67 12.63 -11.76
C PRO A 167 7.97 11.91 -12.06
N LYS A 168 9.08 12.65 -12.19
CA LYS A 168 10.41 12.09 -12.51
C LYS A 168 10.87 11.00 -11.50
N GLU A 169 10.43 11.13 -10.25
CA GLU A 169 10.79 10.21 -9.15
C GLU A 169 9.77 9.07 -8.96
N ALA A 170 8.89 8.87 -9.93
CA ALA A 170 7.86 7.82 -9.87
C ALA A 170 8.30 6.57 -10.62
N VAL A 171 8.08 5.43 -9.98
CA VAL A 171 8.00 4.12 -10.63
C VAL A 171 6.53 3.79 -10.87
N VAL A 172 6.17 3.55 -12.12
CA VAL A 172 4.79 3.27 -12.53
C VAL A 172 4.75 1.93 -13.26
N VAL A 173 4.08 0.95 -12.67
CA VAL A 173 4.05 -0.43 -13.14
C VAL A 173 2.60 -0.85 -13.42
N LYS A 174 2.36 -1.30 -14.66
CA LYS A 174 1.10 -1.96 -15.01
C LYS A 174 1.21 -3.44 -14.73
N VAL A 175 0.26 -3.98 -13.96
CA VAL A 175 0.21 -5.41 -13.62
C VAL A 175 -1.10 -6.04 -14.04
N SER A 176 -1.05 -7.33 -14.31
CA SER A 176 -2.20 -8.16 -14.68
C SER A 176 -2.26 -9.43 -13.83
N TRP A 177 -3.28 -10.24 -14.02
CA TRP A 177 -3.37 -11.54 -13.39
C TRP A 177 -2.18 -12.48 -13.72
N ARG A 178 -1.51 -12.28 -14.86
CA ARG A 178 -0.33 -13.05 -15.28
C ARG A 178 0.89 -12.79 -14.39
N ASP A 179 0.93 -11.65 -13.72
CA ASP A 179 1.99 -11.27 -12.79
C ASP A 179 1.74 -11.81 -11.37
N ASN A 180 0.58 -12.45 -11.15
CA ASN A 180 0.14 -12.98 -9.87
C ASN A 180 0.43 -14.49 -9.77
N PRO A 181 1.44 -14.92 -9.02
CA PRO A 181 1.77 -16.34 -8.87
C PRO A 181 0.74 -17.12 -8.04
N TRP A 182 -0.17 -16.42 -7.36
CA TRP A 182 -1.24 -17.02 -6.53
C TRP A 182 -2.60 -17.04 -7.25
N PHE A 183 -2.64 -16.69 -8.54
CA PHE A 183 -3.88 -16.69 -9.31
C PHE A 183 -4.35 -18.12 -9.56
N GLY A 184 -5.51 -18.49 -9.02
CA GLY A 184 -6.07 -19.83 -9.13
C GLY A 184 -6.58 -20.13 -10.56
N GLN A 185 -6.53 -21.40 -10.96
CA GLN A 185 -7.01 -21.85 -12.28
C GLN A 185 -8.50 -21.58 -12.49
N GLU A 186 -9.29 -21.54 -11.40
CA GLU A 186 -10.73 -21.27 -11.44
C GLU A 186 -11.06 -19.85 -11.94
N LEU A 187 -10.18 -18.86 -11.66
CA LEU A 187 -10.33 -17.49 -12.13
C LEU A 187 -9.80 -17.27 -13.57
N MET A 188 -9.14 -18.26 -14.15
CA MET A 188 -8.68 -18.19 -15.55
C MET A 188 -9.80 -18.53 -16.56
N ALA A 189 -10.91 -19.08 -16.09
CA ALA A 189 -12.01 -19.56 -16.92
C ALA A 189 -13.12 -18.49 -17.12
N GLU A 190 -13.05 -17.35 -16.43
CA GLU A 190 -13.95 -16.20 -16.58
C GLU A 190 -13.29 -15.09 -17.45
#